data_ac7bacdf67a7d53ee4984ef9d33299d9
#
_entry.id   ac7bacdf67a7d53ee4984ef9d33299d9
#
_cell.length_a   1.000
_cell.length_b   1.000
_cell.length_c   1.000
_cell.angle_alpha   90.00
_cell.angle_beta   90.00
_cell.angle_gamma   90.00
#
_symmetry.space_group_name_H-M   'P 1'
#
loop_
_entity.id
_entity.type
_entity.pdbx_description
1 polymer ?
#
loop_
_entity_poly.entity_id
_entity_poly.type
_entity_poly.pdbx_seq_one_letter_code
_entity_poly.pdbx_strand_id
1 'polypeptide(L)'
;MNPHTHNTLQVKRMNVELVKNTLKAQGSGTKASIANLTRLSVATCGTILNELVASNEVIELETEGPSGGRPAKQYKYNADFGYVICLLIKTEGGVLSIHTSSVNLLGETIREAVHELDRIDTEVIDQQIEALMNENRNVQAIGIGIPGVVHRGVIGVCDIPELVNQPLGPYLEDKYELSVTIENDMNMTVYGFYHELNIEEDKTFAVVTFPRNHFPGAGFIVDGRILSGNTKFGGEV
;
A
#
# COMPACT_ATOMS: atom_id res chain seq x y z
N MET A 1 -31.72 13.31 -9.22
CA MET A 1 -30.72 12.29 -9.64
C MET A 1 -31.36 10.92 -9.52
N ASN A 2 -31.24 10.09 -10.55
CA ASN A 2 -32.00 8.84 -10.64
C ASN A 2 -31.29 7.75 -9.81
N PRO A 3 -31.89 7.10 -8.78
CA PRO A 3 -31.22 6.13 -7.90
C PRO A 3 -30.70 4.89 -8.65
N HIS A 4 -31.25 4.55 -9.81
CA HIS A 4 -30.79 3.42 -10.62
C HIS A 4 -29.42 3.64 -11.27
N THR A 5 -29.01 4.88 -11.55
CA THR A 5 -27.71 5.19 -12.16
C THR A 5 -26.55 5.03 -11.16
N HIS A 6 -26.77 5.32 -9.88
CA HIS A 6 -25.77 5.13 -8.84
C HIS A 6 -25.45 3.64 -8.61
N ASN A 7 -26.45 2.78 -8.64
CA ASN A 7 -26.28 1.33 -8.44
C ASN A 7 -25.47 0.71 -9.60
N THR A 8 -25.74 1.12 -10.84
CA THR A 8 -25.03 0.58 -12.02
C THR A 8 -23.54 0.96 -12.03
N LEU A 9 -23.20 2.21 -11.66
CA LEU A 9 -21.81 2.66 -11.56
C LEU A 9 -21.05 1.95 -10.44
N GLN A 10 -21.72 1.73 -9.31
CA GLN A 10 -21.12 1.01 -8.18
C GLN A 10 -20.85 -0.45 -8.54
N VAL A 11 -21.80 -1.13 -9.17
CA VAL A 11 -21.62 -2.51 -9.66
C VAL A 11 -20.50 -2.59 -10.69
N LYS A 12 -20.40 -1.62 -11.61
CA LYS A 12 -19.29 -1.58 -12.58
C LYS A 12 -17.94 -1.49 -11.86
N ARG A 13 -17.79 -0.58 -10.89
CA ARG A 13 -16.57 -0.44 -10.08
C ARG A 13 -16.20 -1.74 -9.36
N MET A 14 -17.16 -2.36 -8.70
CA MET A 14 -16.94 -3.65 -8.03
C MET A 14 -16.45 -4.73 -9.00
N ASN A 15 -17.04 -4.83 -10.18
CA ASN A 15 -16.63 -5.80 -11.19
C ASN A 15 -15.21 -5.53 -11.72
N VAL A 16 -14.84 -4.25 -11.90
CA VAL A 16 -13.47 -3.86 -12.29
C VAL A 16 -12.47 -4.28 -11.22
N GLU A 17 -12.73 -3.96 -9.95
CA GLU A 17 -11.86 -4.36 -8.84
C GLU A 17 -11.75 -5.89 -8.71
N LEU A 18 -12.86 -6.62 -8.91
CA LEU A 18 -12.86 -8.08 -8.87
C LEU A 18 -11.96 -8.67 -9.98
N VAL A 19 -12.00 -8.12 -11.19
CA VAL A 19 -11.12 -8.54 -12.31
C VAL A 19 -9.66 -8.22 -11.99
N LYS A 20 -9.36 -7.01 -11.49
CA LYS A 20 -7.99 -6.61 -11.11
C LYS A 20 -7.43 -7.51 -10.03
N ASN A 21 -8.19 -7.75 -8.96
CA ASN A 21 -7.77 -8.61 -7.84
C ASN A 21 -7.55 -10.05 -8.29
N THR A 22 -8.39 -10.56 -9.20
CA THR A 22 -8.19 -11.88 -9.80
C THR A 22 -6.88 -11.96 -10.58
N LEU A 23 -6.57 -10.95 -11.39
CA LEU A 23 -5.31 -10.89 -12.11
C LEU A 23 -4.09 -10.78 -11.18
N LYS A 24 -4.18 -9.97 -10.12
CA LYS A 24 -3.13 -9.86 -9.10
C LYS A 24 -2.86 -11.23 -8.44
N ALA A 25 -3.92 -11.93 -8.04
CA ALA A 25 -3.80 -13.23 -7.36
C ALA A 25 -3.31 -14.36 -8.29
N GLN A 26 -3.70 -14.35 -9.58
CA GLN A 26 -3.35 -15.40 -10.53
C GLN A 26 -2.06 -15.11 -11.34
N GLY A 27 -1.53 -13.88 -11.25
CA GLY A 27 -0.41 -13.41 -12.07
C GLY A 27 -0.82 -13.11 -13.51
N SER A 28 -1.54 -14.00 -14.19
CA SER A 28 -2.09 -13.79 -15.54
C SER A 28 -3.31 -14.67 -15.81
N GLY A 29 -4.08 -14.34 -16.85
CA GLY A 29 -5.22 -15.15 -17.23
C GLY A 29 -5.84 -14.78 -18.58
N THR A 30 -6.58 -15.70 -19.17
CA THR A 30 -7.40 -15.46 -20.36
C THR A 30 -8.75 -14.84 -19.98
N LYS A 31 -9.47 -14.23 -20.94
CA LYS A 31 -10.85 -13.74 -20.72
C LYS A 31 -11.76 -14.84 -20.13
N ALA A 32 -11.62 -16.06 -20.61
CA ALA A 32 -12.44 -17.19 -20.16
C ALA A 32 -12.07 -17.64 -18.73
N SER A 33 -10.78 -17.73 -18.40
CA SER A 33 -10.36 -18.11 -17.04
C SER A 33 -10.75 -17.06 -16.01
N ILE A 34 -10.58 -15.78 -16.32
CA ILE A 34 -10.97 -14.67 -15.45
C ILE A 34 -12.49 -14.65 -15.27
N ALA A 35 -13.27 -14.83 -16.34
CA ALA A 35 -14.73 -14.92 -16.26
C ALA A 35 -15.19 -16.05 -15.33
N ASN A 36 -14.54 -17.22 -15.42
CA ASN A 36 -14.85 -18.37 -14.57
C ASN A 36 -14.54 -18.08 -13.09
N LEU A 37 -13.38 -17.50 -12.79
CA LEU A 37 -12.98 -17.18 -11.41
C LEU A 37 -13.83 -16.08 -10.77
N THR A 38 -14.17 -15.04 -11.56
CA THR A 38 -14.99 -13.90 -11.08
C THR A 38 -16.48 -14.17 -11.10
N ARG A 39 -16.94 -15.24 -11.75
CA ARG A 39 -18.35 -15.54 -12.05
C ARG A 39 -19.06 -14.46 -12.88
N LEU A 40 -18.29 -13.64 -13.58
CA LEU A 40 -18.80 -12.68 -14.55
C LEU A 40 -18.98 -13.33 -15.93
N SER A 41 -19.80 -12.74 -16.78
CA SER A 41 -19.86 -13.19 -18.18
C SER A 41 -18.54 -12.91 -18.93
N VAL A 42 -18.18 -13.75 -19.90
CA VAL A 42 -16.99 -13.53 -20.76
C VAL A 42 -17.08 -12.17 -21.47
N ALA A 43 -18.29 -11.75 -21.85
CA ALA A 43 -18.52 -10.44 -22.47
C ALA A 43 -18.18 -9.30 -21.52
N THR A 44 -18.67 -9.37 -20.26
CA THR A 44 -18.38 -8.37 -19.21
C THR A 44 -16.89 -8.31 -18.92
N CYS A 45 -16.23 -9.46 -18.70
CA CYS A 45 -14.78 -9.51 -18.51
C CYS A 45 -14.03 -8.94 -19.71
N GLY A 46 -14.47 -9.26 -20.93
CA GLY A 46 -13.86 -8.74 -22.15
C GLY A 46 -13.93 -7.22 -22.25
N THR A 47 -15.06 -6.61 -21.88
CA THR A 47 -15.21 -5.15 -21.84
C THR A 47 -14.28 -4.52 -20.82
N ILE A 48 -14.28 -5.05 -19.59
CA ILE A 48 -13.42 -4.56 -18.50
C ILE A 48 -11.94 -4.67 -18.86
N LEU A 49 -11.50 -5.84 -19.35
CA LEU A 49 -10.11 -6.05 -19.74
C LEU A 49 -9.67 -5.12 -20.88
N ASN A 50 -10.55 -4.85 -21.85
CA ASN A 50 -10.22 -3.91 -22.93
C ASN A 50 -10.09 -2.46 -22.39
N GLU A 51 -10.96 -2.05 -21.44
CA GLU A 51 -10.84 -0.75 -20.76
C GLU A 51 -9.52 -0.66 -19.97
N LEU A 52 -9.16 -1.69 -19.20
CA LEU A 52 -7.93 -1.73 -18.40
C LEU A 52 -6.65 -1.79 -19.27
N VAL A 53 -6.69 -2.43 -20.43
CA VAL A 53 -5.59 -2.40 -21.40
C VAL A 53 -5.45 -1.01 -22.00
N ALA A 54 -6.56 -0.36 -22.34
CA ALA A 54 -6.55 1.01 -22.87
C ALA A 54 -6.00 2.04 -21.87
N SER A 55 -6.21 1.84 -20.57
CA SER A 55 -5.63 2.66 -19.48
C SER A 55 -4.22 2.23 -19.07
N ASN A 56 -3.67 1.16 -19.65
CA ASN A 56 -2.38 0.56 -19.29
C ASN A 56 -2.32 -0.05 -17.86
N GLU A 57 -3.45 -0.24 -17.20
CA GLU A 57 -3.54 -0.97 -15.92
C GLU A 57 -3.38 -2.49 -16.08
N VAL A 58 -3.62 -2.99 -17.27
CA VAL A 58 -3.45 -4.40 -17.65
C VAL A 58 -2.64 -4.48 -18.95
N ILE A 59 -1.74 -5.44 -19.01
CA ILE A 59 -0.92 -5.73 -20.18
C ILE A 59 -1.49 -6.97 -20.89
N GLU A 60 -1.69 -6.87 -22.21
CA GLU A 60 -2.00 -8.01 -23.04
C GLU A 60 -0.68 -8.72 -23.43
N LEU A 61 -0.58 -10.00 -23.07
CA LEU A 61 0.58 -10.83 -23.38
C LEU A 61 0.37 -11.56 -24.70
N GLU A 62 1.37 -11.54 -25.57
CA GLU A 62 1.41 -12.41 -26.73
C GLU A 62 1.70 -13.85 -26.26
N THR A 63 0.83 -14.80 -26.64
CA THR A 63 1.07 -16.22 -26.37
C THR A 63 1.53 -16.91 -27.65
N GLU A 64 2.74 -17.45 -27.60
CA GLU A 64 3.18 -18.44 -28.59
C GLU A 64 2.39 -19.73 -28.37
N GLY A 65 1.46 -20.05 -29.26
CA GLY A 65 0.67 -21.27 -29.18
C GLY A 65 1.31 -22.41 -29.97
N PRO A 66 1.24 -23.66 -29.49
CA PRO A 66 1.56 -24.81 -30.32
C PRO A 66 0.57 -24.89 -31.48
N SER A 67 1.10 -25.24 -32.65
CA SER A 67 0.46 -25.31 -33.95
C SER A 67 -0.98 -25.88 -33.91
N GLY A 68 -1.99 -25.09 -34.31
CA GLY A 68 -3.32 -25.59 -34.62
C GLY A 68 -4.53 -24.68 -34.35
N GLY A 69 -4.38 -23.53 -33.71
CA GLY A 69 -5.46 -22.56 -33.47
C GLY A 69 -4.91 -21.22 -33.05
N ARG A 70 -5.69 -20.11 -33.20
CA ARG A 70 -5.28 -18.80 -32.68
C ARG A 70 -5.19 -18.87 -31.17
N PRO A 71 -4.00 -18.65 -30.56
CA PRO A 71 -3.84 -18.69 -29.11
C PRO A 71 -4.79 -17.69 -28.41
N ALA A 72 -5.35 -18.08 -27.27
CA ALA A 72 -6.16 -17.15 -26.50
C ALA A 72 -5.24 -16.08 -25.89
N LYS A 73 -5.58 -14.81 -26.09
CA LYS A 73 -4.87 -13.68 -25.47
C LYS A 73 -4.84 -13.83 -23.96
N GLN A 74 -3.68 -13.62 -23.36
CA GLN A 74 -3.49 -13.55 -21.92
C GLN A 74 -3.37 -12.10 -21.45
N TYR A 75 -3.78 -11.86 -20.23
CA TYR A 75 -3.79 -10.57 -19.59
C TYR A 75 -3.06 -10.67 -18.26
N LYS A 76 -2.22 -9.68 -17.96
CA LYS A 76 -1.47 -9.57 -16.71
C LYS A 76 -1.73 -8.20 -16.11
N TYR A 77 -1.89 -8.12 -14.77
CA TYR A 77 -1.93 -6.84 -14.09
C TYR A 77 -0.59 -6.10 -14.26
N ASN A 78 -0.65 -4.83 -14.61
CA ASN A 78 0.55 -4.01 -14.76
C ASN A 78 0.97 -3.48 -13.38
N ALA A 79 1.92 -4.14 -12.76
CA ALA A 79 2.42 -3.74 -11.44
C ALA A 79 2.99 -2.32 -11.44
N ASP A 80 3.64 -1.94 -12.55
CA ASP A 80 4.30 -0.63 -12.74
C ASP A 80 3.34 0.46 -13.25
N PHE A 81 2.03 0.19 -13.26
CA PHE A 81 1.03 1.21 -13.56
C PHE A 81 1.06 2.37 -12.56
N GLY A 82 1.48 2.11 -11.33
CA GLY A 82 1.66 3.13 -10.29
C GLY A 82 2.56 2.65 -9.18
N TYR A 83 2.90 3.60 -8.29
CA TYR A 83 3.79 3.36 -7.18
C TYR A 83 3.21 3.90 -5.88
N VAL A 84 3.64 3.32 -4.77
CA VAL A 84 3.42 3.85 -3.41
C VAL A 84 4.78 4.25 -2.85
N ILE A 85 4.87 5.46 -2.32
CA ILE A 85 6.04 5.94 -1.59
C ILE A 85 5.88 5.55 -0.12
N CYS A 86 6.92 4.94 0.44
CA CYS A 86 6.95 4.52 1.84
C CYS A 86 8.16 5.15 2.54
N LEU A 87 7.91 5.73 3.71
CA LEU A 87 8.94 6.22 4.62
C LEU A 87 8.79 5.51 5.96
N LEU A 88 9.89 5.03 6.51
CA LEU A 88 9.94 4.53 7.88
C LEU A 88 10.97 5.34 8.66
N ILE A 89 10.48 6.12 9.59
CA ILE A 89 11.28 7.00 10.43
C ILE A 89 11.67 6.22 11.67
N LYS A 90 12.95 6.23 12.01
CA LYS A 90 13.51 5.50 13.16
C LYS A 90 14.39 6.38 13.99
N THR A 91 14.40 6.06 15.29
CA THR A 91 15.41 6.50 16.24
C THR A 91 16.00 5.27 16.90
N GLU A 92 17.25 4.97 16.65
CA GLU A 92 17.92 3.77 17.18
C GLU A 92 19.33 4.11 17.66
N GLY A 93 19.61 3.85 18.94
CA GLY A 93 20.93 4.14 19.54
C GLY A 93 21.30 5.64 19.52
N GLY A 94 20.33 6.55 19.44
CA GLY A 94 20.55 7.99 19.32
C GLY A 94 20.78 8.46 17.89
N VAL A 95 20.71 7.57 16.90
CA VAL A 95 20.79 7.90 15.47
C VAL A 95 19.37 8.06 14.91
N LEU A 96 19.12 9.18 14.27
CA LEU A 96 17.90 9.43 13.52
C LEU A 96 18.07 8.95 12.08
N SER A 97 17.12 8.22 11.55
CA SER A 97 17.15 7.79 10.16
C SER A 97 15.77 7.77 9.51
N ILE A 98 15.76 7.99 8.19
CA ILE A 98 14.59 7.78 7.34
C ILE A 98 14.94 6.68 6.35
N HIS A 99 14.21 5.58 6.42
CA HIS A 99 14.24 4.54 5.41
C HIS A 99 13.19 4.87 4.37
N THR A 100 13.60 5.10 3.14
CA THR A 100 12.72 5.43 2.03
C THR A 100 12.60 4.25 1.09
N SER A 101 11.41 4.00 0.57
CA SER A 101 11.21 3.03 -0.50
C SER A 101 10.10 3.45 -1.45
N SER A 102 10.18 2.98 -2.69
CA SER A 102 9.07 2.98 -3.62
C SER A 102 8.72 1.54 -3.96
N VAL A 103 7.44 1.22 -3.92
CA VAL A 103 6.90 -0.09 -4.23
C VAL A 103 5.89 0.00 -5.35
N ASN A 104 5.83 -1.01 -6.22
CA ASN A 104 4.81 -1.08 -7.25
C ASN A 104 3.46 -1.57 -6.69
N LEU A 105 2.43 -1.63 -7.53
CA LEU A 105 1.08 -2.01 -7.09
C LEU A 105 0.89 -3.52 -6.78
N LEU A 106 1.95 -4.32 -6.85
CA LEU A 106 2.00 -5.68 -6.34
C LEU A 106 2.84 -5.80 -5.06
N GLY A 107 3.35 -4.68 -4.52
CA GLY A 107 4.15 -4.66 -3.31
C GLY A 107 5.64 -4.99 -3.52
N GLU A 108 6.09 -5.09 -4.76
CA GLU A 108 7.51 -5.32 -5.05
C GLU A 108 8.29 -4.02 -4.84
N THR A 109 9.36 -4.09 -4.05
CA THR A 109 10.24 -2.94 -3.82
C THR A 109 11.06 -2.66 -5.07
N ILE A 110 10.88 -1.46 -5.61
CA ILE A 110 11.60 -0.98 -6.80
C ILE A 110 12.87 -0.28 -6.41
N ARG A 111 12.81 0.47 -5.31
CA ARG A 111 13.95 1.22 -4.78
C ARG A 111 13.84 1.32 -3.27
N GLU A 112 15.00 1.31 -2.60
CA GLU A 112 15.11 1.59 -1.18
C GLU A 112 16.40 2.36 -0.89
N ALA A 113 16.37 3.20 0.13
CA ALA A 113 17.54 3.90 0.65
C ALA A 113 17.38 4.17 2.15
N VAL A 114 18.50 4.37 2.83
CA VAL A 114 18.55 4.77 4.24
C VAL A 114 19.32 6.07 4.33
N HIS A 115 18.73 7.06 5.00
CA HIS A 115 19.31 8.37 5.23
C HIS A 115 19.48 8.58 6.73
N GLU A 116 20.72 8.60 7.21
CA GLU A 116 21.05 9.03 8.57
C GLU A 116 21.08 10.56 8.60
N LEU A 117 20.45 11.16 9.62
CA LEU A 117 20.18 12.58 9.69
C LEU A 117 20.43 13.10 11.10
N ASP A 118 20.91 14.32 11.21
CA ASP A 118 21.09 14.99 12.52
C ASP A 118 19.77 15.51 13.08
N ARG A 119 18.75 15.72 12.22
CA ARG A 119 17.43 16.23 12.57
C ARG A 119 16.40 15.70 11.58
N ILE A 120 15.20 15.41 12.10
CA ILE A 120 14.03 15.07 11.29
C ILE A 120 12.88 15.98 11.70
N ASP A 121 12.38 16.78 10.77
CA ASP A 121 11.19 17.61 10.90
C ASP A 121 10.31 17.47 9.64
N THR A 122 9.20 18.20 9.60
CA THR A 122 8.25 18.14 8.48
C THR A 122 8.92 18.49 7.14
N GLU A 123 9.86 19.47 7.13
CA GLU A 123 10.54 19.88 5.90
C GLU A 123 11.47 18.78 5.36
N VAL A 124 12.23 18.13 6.24
CA VAL A 124 13.10 17.01 5.87
C VAL A 124 12.29 15.84 5.32
N ILE A 125 11.16 15.49 5.96
CA ILE A 125 10.26 14.43 5.46
C ILE A 125 9.74 14.79 4.06
N ASP A 126 9.29 16.02 3.90
CA ASP A 126 8.76 16.53 2.65
C ASP A 126 9.80 16.50 1.51
N GLN A 127 11.06 16.87 1.79
CA GLN A 127 12.16 16.77 0.84
C GLN A 127 12.43 15.33 0.38
N GLN A 128 12.33 14.34 1.29
CA GLN A 128 12.48 12.92 0.93
C GLN A 128 11.33 12.45 0.03
N ILE A 129 10.11 12.87 0.33
CA ILE A 129 8.94 12.57 -0.50
C ILE A 129 9.08 13.20 -1.88
N GLU A 130 9.46 14.47 -1.96
CA GLU A 130 9.64 15.19 -3.23
C GLU A 130 10.72 14.52 -4.11
N ALA A 131 11.82 14.07 -3.52
CA ALA A 131 12.84 13.31 -4.23
C ALA A 131 12.27 12.02 -4.85
N LEU A 132 11.50 11.26 -4.07
CA LEU A 132 10.85 10.03 -4.55
C LEU A 132 9.75 10.31 -5.59
N MET A 133 8.99 11.40 -5.45
CA MET A 133 8.00 11.84 -6.43
C MET A 133 8.62 12.17 -7.78
N ASN A 134 9.79 12.78 -7.79
CA ASN A 134 10.54 13.10 -9.01
C ASN A 134 11.08 11.87 -9.74
N GLU A 135 11.36 10.80 -8.99
CA GLU A 135 11.89 9.55 -9.53
C GLU A 135 10.80 8.59 -10.01
N ASN A 136 9.61 8.66 -9.43
CA ASN A 136 8.51 7.75 -9.71
C ASN A 136 7.36 8.46 -10.43
N ARG A 137 6.90 7.86 -11.52
CA ARG A 137 5.71 8.35 -12.23
C ARG A 137 4.46 7.70 -11.62
N ASN A 138 3.36 8.45 -11.63
CA ASN A 138 2.05 7.93 -11.23
C ASN A 138 2.04 7.36 -9.79
N VAL A 139 2.55 8.13 -8.82
CA VAL A 139 2.44 7.80 -7.40
C VAL A 139 0.96 7.85 -7.00
N GLN A 140 0.49 6.80 -6.31
CA GLN A 140 -0.91 6.61 -5.94
C GLN A 140 -1.19 6.93 -4.47
N ALA A 141 -0.20 6.76 -3.60
CA ALA A 141 -0.34 6.98 -2.17
C ALA A 141 1.04 7.16 -1.50
N ILE A 142 1.02 7.69 -0.28
CA ILE A 142 2.18 7.83 0.58
C ILE A 142 1.89 7.16 1.91
N GLY A 143 2.80 6.28 2.36
CA GLY A 143 2.77 5.63 3.68
C GLY A 143 3.95 6.07 4.54
N ILE A 144 3.72 6.45 5.80
CA ILE A 144 4.77 6.90 6.70
C ILE A 144 4.63 6.18 8.06
N GLY A 145 5.66 5.41 8.43
CA GLY A 145 5.81 4.83 9.77
C GLY A 145 6.64 5.75 10.65
N ILE A 146 6.17 6.03 11.87
CA ILE A 146 6.88 6.88 12.82
C ILE A 146 7.00 6.21 14.20
N PRO A 147 8.08 6.48 14.96
CA PRO A 147 8.21 6.05 16.36
C PRO A 147 7.34 6.94 17.26
N GLY A 148 6.03 6.70 17.26
CA GLY A 148 5.09 7.55 18.01
C GLY A 148 3.63 7.22 17.73
N VAL A 149 2.76 8.04 18.31
CA VAL A 149 1.31 7.90 18.26
C VAL A 149 0.71 8.89 17.28
N VAL A 150 -0.11 8.39 16.36
CA VAL A 150 -0.77 9.21 15.35
C VAL A 150 -2.29 9.14 15.49
N HIS A 151 -2.93 10.28 15.38
CA HIS A 151 -4.38 10.35 15.29
C HIS A 151 -4.81 11.24 14.13
N ARG A 152 -5.49 10.65 13.13
CA ARG A 152 -5.97 11.37 11.93
C ARG A 152 -4.87 12.15 11.22
N GLY A 153 -3.68 11.55 11.07
CA GLY A 153 -2.55 12.18 10.41
C GLY A 153 -1.84 13.28 11.23
N VAL A 154 -2.27 13.53 12.48
CA VAL A 154 -1.58 14.42 13.42
C VAL A 154 -0.72 13.57 14.35
N ILE A 155 0.56 13.91 14.43
CA ILE A 155 1.51 13.24 15.31
C ILE A 155 1.31 13.76 16.72
N GLY A 156 0.98 12.88 17.66
CA GLY A 156 0.82 13.21 19.06
C GLY A 156 2.13 13.07 19.83
N VAL A 157 2.28 12.00 20.59
CA VAL A 157 3.56 11.66 21.25
C VAL A 157 4.48 11.02 20.22
N CYS A 158 5.74 11.44 20.21
CA CYS A 158 6.76 10.93 19.29
C CYS A 158 8.14 11.06 19.92
N ASP A 159 9.04 10.12 19.64
CA ASP A 159 10.44 10.16 20.09
C ASP A 159 11.26 11.27 19.42
N ILE A 160 10.69 11.91 18.40
CA ILE A 160 11.31 13.02 17.66
C ILE A 160 10.55 14.32 18.03
N PRO A 161 11.11 15.18 18.88
CA PRO A 161 10.42 16.34 19.41
C PRO A 161 9.87 17.30 18.34
N GLU A 162 10.59 17.44 17.22
CA GLU A 162 10.23 18.34 16.11
C GLU A 162 8.95 17.91 15.39
N LEU A 163 8.56 16.63 15.51
CA LEU A 163 7.36 16.07 14.89
C LEU A 163 6.13 16.15 15.81
N VAL A 164 6.31 16.42 17.11
CA VAL A 164 5.20 16.45 18.09
C VAL A 164 4.20 17.55 17.72
N ASN A 165 2.92 17.19 17.73
CA ASN A 165 1.77 18.04 17.38
C ASN A 165 1.77 18.56 15.93
N GLN A 166 2.60 17.97 15.05
CA GLN A 166 2.58 18.35 13.62
C GLN A 166 1.42 17.66 12.87
N PRO A 167 0.61 18.41 12.10
CA PRO A 167 -0.43 17.88 11.25
C PRO A 167 0.15 17.37 9.91
N LEU A 168 1.14 16.48 9.98
CA LEU A 168 1.92 16.02 8.83
C LEU A 168 1.05 15.40 7.75
N GLY A 169 0.06 14.57 8.12
CA GLY A 169 -0.85 13.92 7.17
C GLY A 169 -1.65 14.94 6.37
N PRO A 170 -2.45 15.81 7.01
CA PRO A 170 -3.18 16.86 6.32
C PRO A 170 -2.30 17.78 5.45
N TYR A 171 -1.11 18.11 5.92
CA TYR A 171 -0.16 18.92 5.15
C TYR A 171 0.28 18.24 3.85
N LEU A 172 0.65 16.95 3.93
CA LEU A 172 1.09 16.20 2.76
C LEU A 172 -0.07 15.87 1.80
N GLU A 173 -1.27 15.59 2.33
CA GLU A 173 -2.47 15.37 1.51
C GLU A 173 -2.84 16.62 0.69
N ASP A 174 -2.77 17.80 1.32
CA ASP A 174 -3.03 19.08 0.64
C ASP A 174 -1.96 19.39 -0.41
N LYS A 175 -0.68 19.15 -0.08
CA LYS A 175 0.43 19.43 -1.00
C LYS A 175 0.49 18.54 -2.23
N TYR A 176 0.28 17.22 -2.04
CA TYR A 176 0.47 16.23 -3.10
C TYR A 176 -0.82 15.75 -3.76
N GLU A 177 -1.99 16.13 -3.22
CA GLU A 177 -3.31 15.67 -3.67
C GLU A 177 -3.42 14.12 -3.70
N LEU A 178 -2.71 13.45 -2.80
CA LEU A 178 -2.66 12.00 -2.67
C LEU A 178 -3.17 11.55 -1.29
N SER A 179 -3.63 10.32 -1.21
CA SER A 179 -3.91 9.69 0.09
C SER A 179 -2.61 9.48 0.87
N VAL A 180 -2.58 9.98 2.11
CA VAL A 180 -1.43 9.84 3.02
C VAL A 180 -1.86 9.05 4.25
N THR A 181 -1.16 7.95 4.52
CA THR A 181 -1.34 7.16 5.73
C THR A 181 -0.11 7.33 6.62
N ILE A 182 -0.31 7.83 7.84
CA ILE A 182 0.73 7.89 8.87
C ILE A 182 0.30 7.02 10.03
N GLU A 183 1.16 6.10 10.44
CA GLU A 183 0.86 5.17 11.52
C GLU A 183 2.12 4.94 12.37
N ASN A 184 1.94 4.38 13.56
CA ASN A 184 3.03 3.90 14.39
C ASN A 184 3.87 2.84 13.63
N ASP A 185 5.19 2.88 13.76
CA ASP A 185 6.14 2.02 13.06
C ASP A 185 5.92 0.53 13.35
N MET A 186 5.61 0.16 14.62
CA MET A 186 5.32 -1.22 14.98
C MET A 186 3.96 -1.70 14.44
N ASN A 187 2.97 -0.82 14.38
CA ASN A 187 1.69 -1.12 13.75
C ASN A 187 1.84 -1.38 12.25
N MET A 188 2.66 -0.56 11.56
CA MET A 188 2.96 -0.80 10.14
C MET A 188 3.75 -2.10 9.96
N THR A 189 4.71 -2.37 10.83
CA THR A 189 5.53 -3.59 10.78
C THR A 189 4.67 -4.83 10.96
N VAL A 190 3.82 -4.90 12.00
CA VAL A 190 2.96 -6.07 12.21
C VAL A 190 1.96 -6.25 11.08
N TYR A 191 1.42 -5.16 10.52
CA TYR A 191 0.49 -5.21 9.40
C TYR A 191 1.17 -5.73 8.13
N GLY A 192 2.39 -5.27 7.85
CA GLY A 192 3.19 -5.76 6.72
C GLY A 192 3.45 -7.25 6.79
N PHE A 193 3.97 -7.75 7.92
CA PHE A 193 4.22 -9.18 8.11
C PHE A 193 2.94 -10.04 8.08
N TYR A 194 1.85 -9.53 8.64
CA TYR A 194 0.56 -10.23 8.63
C TYR A 194 0.09 -10.52 7.19
N HIS A 195 0.20 -9.53 6.31
CA HIS A 195 -0.18 -9.68 4.91
C HIS A 195 0.82 -10.46 4.08
N GLU A 196 2.13 -10.27 4.29
CA GLU A 196 3.19 -11.00 3.59
C GLU A 196 3.12 -12.50 3.87
N LEU A 197 2.88 -12.87 5.14
CA LEU A 197 2.75 -14.27 5.56
C LEU A 197 1.36 -14.87 5.28
N ASN A 198 0.42 -14.10 4.73
CA ASN A 198 -0.94 -14.52 4.45
C ASN A 198 -1.62 -15.16 5.69
N ILE A 199 -1.49 -14.51 6.85
CA ILE A 199 -2.10 -14.98 8.10
C ILE A 199 -3.63 -14.94 7.97
N GLU A 200 -4.30 -16.02 8.39
CA GLU A 200 -5.77 -16.11 8.38
C GLU A 200 -6.41 -15.05 9.30
N GLU A 201 -7.53 -14.47 8.87
CA GLU A 201 -8.18 -13.35 9.58
C GLU A 201 -8.63 -13.69 11.01
N ASP A 202 -8.88 -14.97 11.31
CA ASP A 202 -9.27 -15.44 12.64
C ASP A 202 -8.08 -15.64 13.60
N LYS A 203 -6.86 -15.41 13.15
CA LYS A 203 -5.65 -15.56 13.95
C LYS A 203 -5.24 -14.24 14.60
N THR A 204 -4.78 -14.36 15.83
CA THR A 204 -4.02 -13.27 16.48
C THR A 204 -2.56 -13.38 16.09
N PHE A 205 -2.00 -12.26 15.64
CA PHE A 205 -0.61 -12.18 15.23
C PHE A 205 0.08 -11.03 15.95
N ALA A 206 1.31 -11.23 16.36
CA ALA A 206 2.12 -10.22 17.05
C ALA A 206 3.54 -10.19 16.52
N VAL A 207 4.09 -9.00 16.42
CA VAL A 207 5.51 -8.77 16.21
C VAL A 207 6.05 -8.02 17.41
N VAL A 208 7.15 -8.51 17.98
CA VAL A 208 7.83 -7.88 19.11
C VAL A 208 9.29 -7.66 18.74
N THR A 209 9.78 -6.45 18.92
CA THR A 209 11.17 -6.09 18.67
C THR A 209 11.89 -5.77 19.97
N PHE A 210 13.15 -6.17 20.05
CA PHE A 210 14.05 -5.90 21.18
C PHE A 210 15.31 -5.20 20.68
N PRO A 211 15.24 -3.92 20.32
CA PRO A 211 16.40 -3.19 19.84
C PRO A 211 17.43 -3.01 20.96
N ARG A 212 18.72 -3.00 20.59
CA ARG A 212 19.79 -2.72 21.57
C ARG A 212 19.69 -1.26 22.01
N ASN A 213 19.66 -1.04 23.34
CA ASN A 213 19.60 0.29 23.97
C ASN A 213 18.31 1.09 23.72
N HIS A 214 17.22 0.44 23.37
CA HIS A 214 15.88 1.02 23.27
C HIS A 214 14.85 0.17 24.00
N PHE A 215 13.68 0.77 24.27
CA PHE A 215 12.54 0.03 24.78
C PHE A 215 12.04 -0.99 23.76
N PRO A 216 11.51 -2.13 24.21
CA PRO A 216 10.90 -3.08 23.31
C PRO A 216 9.64 -2.44 22.67
N GLY A 217 9.42 -2.74 21.40
CA GLY A 217 8.20 -2.34 20.69
C GLY A 217 7.38 -3.56 20.31
N ALA A 218 6.06 -3.43 20.31
CA ALA A 218 5.18 -4.50 19.88
C ALA A 218 4.03 -3.98 19.01
N GLY A 219 3.66 -4.77 18.02
CA GLY A 219 2.46 -4.57 17.21
C GLY A 219 1.59 -5.82 17.26
N PHE A 220 0.27 -5.66 17.30
CA PHE A 220 -0.68 -6.76 17.41
C PHE A 220 -1.78 -6.64 16.36
N ILE A 221 -2.16 -7.79 15.78
CA ILE A 221 -3.37 -7.94 14.97
C ILE A 221 -4.28 -8.94 15.64
N VAL A 222 -5.55 -8.57 15.81
CA VAL A 222 -6.61 -9.39 16.36
C VAL A 222 -7.80 -9.32 15.42
N ASP A 223 -8.33 -10.47 15.01
CA ASP A 223 -9.45 -10.58 14.06
C ASP A 223 -9.20 -9.73 12.78
N GLY A 224 -8.00 -9.84 12.21
CA GLY A 224 -7.59 -9.12 11.00
C GLY A 224 -7.40 -7.61 11.14
N ARG A 225 -7.37 -7.06 12.37
CA ARG A 225 -7.27 -5.63 12.65
C ARG A 225 -6.14 -5.30 13.61
N ILE A 226 -5.47 -4.20 13.33
CA ILE A 226 -4.46 -3.65 14.24
C ILE A 226 -5.11 -3.32 15.59
N LEU A 227 -4.54 -3.83 16.66
CA LEU A 227 -4.94 -3.52 18.03
C LEU A 227 -4.30 -2.18 18.48
N SER A 228 -4.92 -1.07 18.15
CA SER A 228 -4.39 0.25 18.50
C SER A 228 -4.81 0.74 19.90
N GLY A 229 -5.70 0.03 20.60
CA GLY A 229 -6.24 0.50 21.87
C GLY A 229 -7.10 1.75 21.75
N ASN A 230 -7.70 2.18 22.86
CA ASN A 230 -8.59 3.36 22.89
C ASN A 230 -7.82 4.68 22.76
N THR A 231 -6.59 4.72 23.22
CA THR A 231 -5.70 5.90 23.22
C THR A 231 -4.62 5.84 22.14
N LYS A 232 -4.67 4.84 21.26
CA LYS A 232 -3.67 4.56 20.22
C LYS A 232 -2.27 4.12 20.75
N PHE A 233 -2.18 3.79 22.06
CA PHE A 233 -1.00 3.20 22.68
C PHE A 233 -1.05 1.67 22.77
N GLY A 234 -1.86 1.02 21.95
CA GLY A 234 -1.89 -0.45 21.91
C GLY A 234 -0.57 -1.00 21.38
N GLY A 235 0.15 -1.78 22.22
CA GLY A 235 1.45 -2.35 21.85
C GLY A 235 2.67 -1.66 22.47
N GLU A 236 2.50 -0.54 23.15
CA GLU A 236 3.54 0.04 23.99
C GLU A 236 3.75 -0.84 25.22
N VAL A 237 4.98 -1.31 25.44
CA VAL A 237 5.38 -2.23 26.53
C VAL A 237 6.52 -1.64 27.36
#